data_9206cb4104df2b985c2227aaf1b4b731
#
_entry.id   9206cb4104df2b985c2227aaf1b4b731
#
_cell.length_a   1.000
_cell.length_b   1.000
_cell.length_c   1.000
_cell.angle_alpha   90.00
_cell.angle_beta   90.00
_cell.angle_gamma   90.00
#
_symmetry.space_group_name_H-M   'P 1'
#
loop_
_entity.id
_entity.type
_entity.pdbx_description
1 polymer ?
#
loop_
_entity_poly.entity_id
_entity_poly.type
_entity_poly.pdbx_seq_one_letter_code
_entity_poly.pdbx_strand_id
1 'polypeptide(L)'
;MALLNDQQILERCYSQRMIEPCQMHSSHGISHGVSSFGYDMRVATEWTWFTQHATVLDPKHVTESQVHRANAESITMQPGEFVLCRSVEYFRIPDDIMVVVLGKSTYARCGIIVNVTPLEPGWEGHVTIELSNTNTVPVKVYGNEGIAQCLFYQGDRPTITYADRRGKYQGQQGVTLPRSGE
;
A
#
# COMPACT_ATOMS: atom_id res chain seq x y z
N MET A 1 2.03 -18.92 -14.63
CA MET A 1 1.78 -17.93 -13.56
C MET A 1 0.76 -18.53 -12.62
N ALA A 2 1.03 -18.55 -11.31
CA ALA A 2 0.14 -19.10 -10.28
C ALA A 2 -0.12 -18.06 -9.20
N LEU A 3 -1.35 -18.00 -8.68
CA LEU A 3 -1.71 -17.20 -7.52
C LEU A 3 -1.35 -18.01 -6.27
N LEU A 4 -0.62 -17.38 -5.33
CA LEU A 4 -0.21 -18.03 -4.09
C LEU A 4 -1.40 -18.15 -3.11
N ASN A 5 -1.53 -19.34 -2.51
CA ASN A 5 -2.45 -19.56 -1.40
C ASN A 5 -1.80 -19.17 -0.05
N ASP A 6 -2.58 -19.29 1.02
CA ASP A 6 -2.19 -18.95 2.39
C ASP A 6 -0.88 -19.65 2.84
N GLN A 7 -0.75 -20.96 2.62
CA GLN A 7 0.44 -21.72 3.01
C GLN A 7 1.69 -21.25 2.25
N GLN A 8 1.57 -21.01 0.96
CA GLN A 8 2.67 -20.51 0.13
C GLN A 8 3.09 -19.10 0.54
N ILE A 9 2.13 -18.21 0.87
CA ILE A 9 2.41 -16.87 1.39
C ILE A 9 3.18 -16.95 2.71
N LEU A 10 2.71 -17.78 3.65
CA LEU A 10 3.39 -18.00 4.92
C LEU A 10 4.81 -18.55 4.74
N GLU A 11 5.00 -19.53 3.87
CA GLU A 11 6.32 -20.08 3.55
C GLU A 11 7.28 -18.98 3.06
N ARG A 12 6.83 -18.11 2.14
CA ARG A 12 7.62 -16.96 1.67
C ARG A 12 7.89 -15.92 2.76
N CYS A 13 6.94 -15.70 3.67
CA CYS A 13 7.16 -14.84 4.83
C CYS A 13 8.26 -15.40 5.76
N TYR A 14 8.25 -16.71 6.04
CA TYR A 14 9.26 -17.32 6.90
C TYR A 14 10.62 -17.45 6.25
N SER A 15 10.68 -17.88 4.99
CA SER A 15 11.95 -18.17 4.31
C SER A 15 12.63 -16.90 3.75
N GLN A 16 11.87 -15.90 3.30
CA GLN A 16 12.36 -14.73 2.59
C GLN A 16 11.95 -13.40 3.24
N ARG A 17 11.21 -13.42 4.35
CA ARG A 17 10.66 -12.22 5.02
C ARG A 17 9.84 -11.37 4.04
N MET A 18 9.05 -12.02 3.16
CA MET A 18 8.31 -11.33 2.11
C MET A 18 7.39 -10.23 2.65
N ILE A 19 6.77 -10.46 3.81
CA ILE A 19 5.93 -9.49 4.53
C ILE A 19 6.40 -9.42 5.98
N GLU A 20 6.60 -8.22 6.52
CA GLU A 20 7.07 -8.05 7.90
C GLU A 20 6.40 -6.86 8.60
N PRO A 21 5.69 -7.05 9.71
CA PRO A 21 5.35 -8.34 10.31
C PRO A 21 4.31 -9.10 9.49
N CYS A 22 4.54 -10.40 9.25
CA CYS A 22 3.53 -11.27 8.66
C CYS A 22 2.57 -11.76 9.75
N GLN A 23 1.29 -11.49 9.59
CA GLN A 23 0.27 -11.88 10.57
C GLN A 23 -0.71 -12.91 9.99
N MET A 24 -1.14 -13.84 10.85
CA MET A 24 -2.28 -14.68 10.56
C MET A 24 -3.56 -13.82 10.47
N HIS A 25 -4.59 -14.37 9.84
CA HIS A 25 -5.88 -13.71 9.74
C HIS A 25 -6.38 -13.23 11.11
N SER A 26 -6.71 -11.95 11.19
CA SER A 26 -7.37 -11.33 12.34
C SER A 26 -8.70 -10.74 11.91
N SER A 27 -9.76 -11.04 12.66
CA SER A 27 -11.10 -10.47 12.47
C SER A 27 -11.39 -9.31 13.43
N HIS A 28 -10.39 -8.88 14.24
CA HIS A 28 -10.56 -7.72 15.13
C HIS A 28 -10.58 -6.42 14.32
N GLY A 29 -11.62 -5.61 14.51
CA GLY A 29 -11.85 -4.42 13.70
C GLY A 29 -12.11 -4.77 12.21
N ILE A 30 -11.48 -4.05 11.30
CA ILE A 30 -11.49 -4.41 9.88
C ILE A 30 -10.38 -5.43 9.64
N SER A 31 -10.76 -6.64 9.24
CA SER A 31 -9.87 -7.80 9.17
C SER A 31 -8.59 -7.56 8.36
N HIS A 32 -7.50 -8.19 8.81
CA HIS A 32 -6.17 -8.10 8.20
C HIS A 32 -5.39 -9.41 8.36
N GLY A 33 -4.23 -9.50 7.71
CA GLY A 33 -3.37 -10.68 7.74
C GLY A 33 -3.61 -11.63 6.56
N VAL A 34 -3.06 -12.85 6.66
CA VAL A 34 -3.14 -13.86 5.61
C VAL A 34 -4.57 -14.28 5.36
N SER A 35 -5.01 -14.28 4.10
CA SER A 35 -6.30 -14.82 3.63
C SER A 35 -6.07 -16.03 2.72
N SER A 36 -7.15 -16.72 2.29
CA SER A 36 -7.06 -17.93 1.47
C SER A 36 -6.17 -17.77 0.23
N PHE A 37 -6.27 -16.63 -0.45
CA PHE A 37 -5.42 -16.25 -1.59
C PHE A 37 -5.09 -14.76 -1.46
N GLY A 38 -4.05 -14.43 -0.71
CA GLY A 38 -3.60 -13.06 -0.54
C GLY A 38 -3.31 -12.68 0.91
N TYR A 39 -3.02 -11.41 1.10
CA TYR A 39 -2.74 -10.80 2.39
C TYR A 39 -3.46 -9.45 2.50
N ASP A 40 -4.28 -9.30 3.52
CA ASP A 40 -4.95 -8.04 3.83
C ASP A 40 -3.97 -7.14 4.60
N MET A 41 -3.35 -6.16 3.93
CA MET A 41 -2.43 -5.23 4.56
C MET A 41 -3.15 -4.15 5.34
N ARG A 42 -2.50 -3.69 6.42
CA ARG A 42 -3.00 -2.61 7.27
C ARG A 42 -2.49 -1.26 6.80
N VAL A 43 -3.31 -0.22 7.00
CA VAL A 43 -2.84 1.16 6.90
C VAL A 43 -2.25 1.62 8.23
N ALA A 44 -1.10 2.32 8.19
CA ALA A 44 -0.50 2.94 9.37
C ALA A 44 -1.28 4.17 9.84
N THR A 45 -0.85 4.76 10.95
CA THR A 45 -1.47 5.97 11.53
C THR A 45 -0.91 7.28 10.98
N GLU A 46 -0.04 7.20 9.98
CA GLU A 46 0.59 8.34 9.31
C GLU A 46 -0.20 8.74 8.07
N TRP A 47 -0.72 9.96 8.06
CA TRP A 47 -1.58 10.50 7.01
C TRP A 47 -0.95 11.75 6.40
N THR A 48 -1.05 11.90 5.08
CA THR A 48 -0.47 13.02 4.34
C THR A 48 -1.48 13.55 3.34
N TRP A 49 -1.76 14.85 3.39
CA TRP A 49 -2.64 15.57 2.46
C TRP A 49 -1.82 16.56 1.66
N PHE A 50 -2.20 16.80 0.42
CA PHE A 50 -1.71 17.96 -0.32
C PHE A 50 -2.38 19.24 0.18
N THR A 51 -1.61 20.32 0.31
CA THR A 51 -2.14 21.61 0.75
C THR A 51 -2.97 22.27 -0.36
N GLN A 52 -4.05 22.96 0.02
CA GLN A 52 -4.94 23.65 -0.92
C GLN A 52 -4.27 24.86 -1.63
N HIS A 53 -3.05 25.23 -1.25
CA HIS A 53 -2.32 26.35 -1.83
C HIS A 53 -1.54 25.99 -3.12
N ALA A 54 -1.47 24.71 -3.47
CA ALA A 54 -0.88 24.28 -4.73
C ALA A 54 -1.83 24.59 -5.89
N THR A 55 -1.50 25.53 -6.73
CA THR A 55 -2.28 25.86 -7.95
C THR A 55 -2.23 24.74 -8.99
N VAL A 56 -1.11 24.01 -9.05
CA VAL A 56 -0.89 22.82 -9.88
C VAL A 56 0.01 21.87 -9.11
N LEU A 57 -0.34 20.59 -9.11
CA LEU A 57 0.53 19.53 -8.61
C LEU A 57 1.31 18.92 -9.78
N ASP A 58 2.59 19.25 -9.88
CA ASP A 58 3.49 18.70 -10.90
C ASP A 58 4.23 17.49 -10.32
N PRO A 59 3.99 16.25 -10.81
CA PRO A 59 4.60 15.03 -10.25
C PRO A 59 6.13 15.00 -10.34
N LYS A 60 6.74 15.87 -11.13
CA LYS A 60 8.21 16.01 -11.23
C LYS A 60 8.78 16.98 -10.19
N HIS A 61 7.95 17.83 -9.59
CA HIS A 61 8.39 18.92 -8.72
C HIS A 61 7.60 19.00 -7.41
N VAL A 62 7.15 17.85 -6.88
CA VAL A 62 6.49 17.81 -5.57
C VAL A 62 7.51 18.03 -4.46
N THR A 63 7.17 18.91 -3.51
CA THR A 63 8.01 19.26 -2.36
C THR A 63 7.27 19.05 -1.04
N GLU A 64 8.02 18.92 0.06
CA GLU A 64 7.44 18.77 1.41
C GLU A 64 6.58 19.99 1.84
N SER A 65 6.83 21.17 1.28
CA SER A 65 6.01 22.37 1.56
C SER A 65 4.58 22.29 0.99
N GLN A 66 4.34 21.37 0.06
CA GLN A 66 3.02 21.15 -0.57
C GLN A 66 2.16 20.12 0.17
N VAL A 67 2.66 19.57 1.27
CA VAL A 67 1.93 18.56 2.03
C VAL A 67 1.76 18.96 3.50
N HIS A 68 0.69 18.45 4.08
CA HIS A 68 0.44 18.45 5.52
C HIS A 68 0.42 17.01 6.01
N ARG A 69 1.08 16.75 7.14
CA ARG A 69 1.18 15.42 7.75
C ARG A 69 0.54 15.40 9.14
N ALA A 70 -0.13 14.31 9.46
CA ALA A 70 -0.66 14.08 10.80
C ALA A 70 -0.46 12.61 11.19
N ASN A 71 -0.43 12.35 12.50
CA ASN A 71 -0.47 11.01 13.07
C ASN A 71 -1.75 10.90 13.91
N ALA A 72 -2.62 9.95 13.57
CA ALA A 72 -3.90 9.76 14.23
C ALA A 72 -4.39 8.32 14.06
N GLU A 73 -5.03 7.76 15.09
CA GLU A 73 -5.64 6.42 15.06
C GLU A 73 -6.75 6.28 14.01
N SER A 74 -7.34 7.38 13.60
CA SER A 74 -8.32 7.41 12.52
C SER A 74 -8.42 8.82 11.94
N ILE A 75 -8.86 8.90 10.68
CA ILE A 75 -9.19 10.15 10.01
C ILE A 75 -10.62 10.10 9.49
N THR A 76 -11.19 11.27 9.22
CA THR A 76 -12.48 11.40 8.53
C THR A 76 -12.23 12.12 7.20
N MET A 77 -12.28 11.37 6.11
CA MET A 77 -12.09 11.90 4.76
C MET A 77 -13.38 12.58 4.27
N GLN A 78 -13.28 13.84 3.87
CA GLN A 78 -14.40 14.57 3.29
C GLN A 78 -14.67 14.11 1.84
N PRO A 79 -15.88 14.35 1.28
CA PRO A 79 -16.18 14.09 -0.12
C PRO A 79 -15.14 14.70 -1.06
N GLY A 80 -14.59 13.89 -1.98
CA GLY A 80 -13.56 14.33 -2.94
C GLY A 80 -12.15 14.45 -2.36
N GLU A 81 -11.95 14.13 -1.08
CA GLU A 81 -10.64 14.21 -0.45
C GLU A 81 -9.71 13.08 -0.92
N PHE A 82 -8.43 13.41 -1.07
CA PHE A 82 -7.35 12.50 -1.42
C PHE A 82 -6.30 12.50 -0.32
N VAL A 83 -5.87 11.30 0.13
CA VAL A 83 -4.92 11.13 1.22
C VAL A 83 -3.87 10.12 0.83
N LEU A 84 -2.60 10.44 1.07
CA LEU A 84 -1.50 9.48 1.04
C LEU A 84 -1.29 8.90 2.43
N CYS A 85 -1.11 7.59 2.49
CA CYS A 85 -0.74 6.87 3.69
C CYS A 85 0.24 5.75 3.34
N ARG A 86 0.62 4.91 4.32
CA ARG A 86 1.50 3.77 4.06
C ARG A 86 1.00 2.50 4.71
N SER A 87 1.51 1.38 4.26
CA SER A 87 1.31 0.10 4.94
C SER A 87 2.01 0.06 6.30
N VAL A 88 1.43 -0.67 7.26
CA VAL A 88 2.12 -1.07 8.50
C VAL A 88 3.23 -2.06 8.16
N GLU A 89 2.93 -2.98 7.27
CA GLU A 89 3.84 -4.03 6.81
C GLU A 89 4.94 -3.46 5.90
N TYR A 90 6.15 -3.96 6.08
CA TYR A 90 7.25 -3.82 5.14
C TYR A 90 7.27 -5.04 4.21
N PHE A 91 7.31 -4.81 2.92
CA PHE A 91 7.31 -5.86 1.90
C PHE A 91 8.70 -6.04 1.30
N ARG A 92 9.09 -7.30 1.02
CA ARG A 92 10.27 -7.68 0.20
C ARG A 92 9.78 -8.65 -0.85
N ILE A 93 9.57 -8.14 -2.05
CA ILE A 93 8.97 -8.93 -3.13
C ILE A 93 10.07 -9.78 -3.77
N PRO A 94 9.95 -11.13 -3.70
CA PRO A 94 10.89 -12.02 -4.36
C PRO A 94 10.97 -11.79 -5.88
N ASP A 95 12.07 -12.19 -6.48
CA ASP A 95 12.33 -11.99 -7.92
C ASP A 95 11.36 -12.73 -8.85
N ASP A 96 10.66 -13.74 -8.33
CA ASP A 96 9.67 -14.55 -9.04
C ASP A 96 8.21 -14.17 -8.71
N ILE A 97 8.01 -13.10 -7.92
CA ILE A 97 6.68 -12.66 -7.46
C ILE A 97 6.36 -11.27 -7.99
N MET A 98 5.13 -11.11 -8.46
CA MET A 98 4.51 -9.81 -8.72
C MET A 98 3.25 -9.68 -7.86
N VAL A 99 3.02 -8.49 -7.28
CA VAL A 99 1.85 -8.25 -6.42
C VAL A 99 0.90 -7.25 -7.08
N VAL A 100 -0.38 -7.62 -7.10
CA VAL A 100 -1.49 -6.73 -7.44
C VAL A 100 -2.24 -6.39 -6.16
N VAL A 101 -2.50 -5.11 -5.93
CA VAL A 101 -3.19 -4.62 -4.73
C VAL A 101 -4.57 -4.12 -5.09
N LEU A 102 -5.57 -4.57 -4.33
CA LEU A 102 -6.98 -4.21 -4.49
C LEU A 102 -7.53 -3.62 -3.18
N GLY A 103 -8.44 -2.66 -3.29
CA GLY A 103 -9.11 -2.10 -2.11
C GLY A 103 -9.93 -3.14 -1.35
N LYS A 104 -9.96 -3.01 -0.02
CA LYS A 104 -10.74 -3.90 0.83
C LYS A 104 -12.24 -3.63 0.69
N SER A 105 -13.03 -4.70 0.59
CA SER A 105 -14.47 -4.62 0.31
C SER A 105 -15.27 -3.80 1.31
N THR A 106 -14.84 -3.72 2.57
CA THR A 106 -15.48 -2.89 3.61
C THR A 106 -15.42 -1.42 3.24
N TYR A 107 -14.23 -0.92 2.88
CA TYR A 107 -14.05 0.48 2.47
C TYR A 107 -14.61 0.78 1.08
N ALA A 108 -14.51 -0.18 0.15
CA ALA A 108 -15.09 -0.04 -1.19
C ALA A 108 -16.61 0.23 -1.13
N ARG A 109 -17.32 -0.43 -0.19
CA ARG A 109 -18.77 -0.20 0.03
C ARG A 109 -19.08 1.17 0.63
N CYS A 110 -18.09 1.80 1.26
CA CYS A 110 -18.21 3.18 1.78
C CYS A 110 -17.78 4.23 0.76
N GLY A 111 -17.38 3.83 -0.45
CA GLY A 111 -16.93 4.76 -1.50
C GLY A 111 -15.47 5.18 -1.36
N ILE A 112 -14.66 4.48 -0.55
CA ILE A 112 -13.21 4.67 -0.52
C ILE A 112 -12.58 3.83 -1.64
N ILE A 113 -11.90 4.51 -2.54
CA ILE A 113 -11.03 3.89 -3.53
C ILE A 113 -9.61 3.83 -2.97
N VAL A 114 -9.03 2.65 -3.02
CA VAL A 114 -7.61 2.42 -2.73
C VAL A 114 -6.90 2.26 -4.06
N ASN A 115 -5.90 3.09 -4.31
CA ASN A 115 -5.03 2.98 -5.47
C ASN A 115 -3.63 2.63 -5.00
N VAL A 116 -3.05 1.58 -5.58
CA VAL A 116 -1.66 1.16 -5.40
C VAL A 116 -1.20 0.56 -6.72
N THR A 117 -0.07 1.02 -7.22
CA THR A 117 0.54 0.42 -8.42
C THR A 117 1.11 -0.97 -8.10
N PRO A 118 1.26 -1.88 -9.08
CA PRO A 118 1.80 -3.21 -8.84
C PRO A 118 3.16 -3.16 -8.14
N LEU A 119 3.38 -4.07 -7.17
CA LEU A 119 4.69 -4.24 -6.55
C LEU A 119 5.48 -5.22 -7.41
N GLU A 120 6.56 -4.73 -7.99
CA GLU A 120 7.33 -5.49 -8.98
C GLU A 120 8.33 -6.46 -8.32
N PRO A 121 8.78 -7.51 -9.03
CA PRO A 121 9.84 -8.41 -8.58
C PRO A 121 11.10 -7.64 -8.14
N GLY A 122 11.63 -7.98 -6.96
CA GLY A 122 12.81 -7.32 -6.38
C GLY A 122 12.55 -5.98 -5.69
N TRP A 123 11.31 -5.46 -5.68
CA TRP A 123 10.98 -4.27 -4.92
C TRP A 123 10.88 -4.56 -3.42
N GLU A 124 11.34 -3.62 -2.58
CA GLU A 124 11.07 -3.65 -1.14
C GLU A 124 10.72 -2.26 -0.59
N GLY A 125 9.98 -2.23 0.51
CA GLY A 125 9.59 -1.00 1.18
C GLY A 125 8.25 -1.08 1.93
N HIS A 126 7.88 0.01 2.60
CA HIS A 126 6.49 0.24 2.98
C HIS A 126 5.71 0.71 1.74
N VAL A 127 4.54 0.13 1.50
CA VAL A 127 3.69 0.52 0.37
C VAL A 127 3.10 1.89 0.63
N THR A 128 3.33 2.86 -0.25
CA THR A 128 2.54 4.09 -0.25
C THR A 128 1.17 3.77 -0.84
N ILE A 129 0.13 4.19 -0.14
CA ILE A 129 -1.27 3.89 -0.44
C ILE A 129 -1.98 5.22 -0.69
N GLU A 130 -2.67 5.32 -1.82
CA GLU A 130 -3.48 6.47 -2.18
C GLU A 130 -4.95 6.17 -1.91
N LEU A 131 -5.58 6.98 -1.05
CA LEU A 131 -7.01 6.87 -0.73
C LEU A 131 -7.78 8.04 -1.32
N SER A 132 -8.92 7.76 -1.92
CA SER A 132 -9.87 8.77 -2.40
C SER A 132 -11.26 8.49 -1.84
N ASN A 133 -11.92 9.50 -1.25
CA ASN A 133 -13.33 9.42 -0.90
C ASN A 133 -14.18 9.87 -2.10
N THR A 134 -14.79 8.93 -2.79
CA THR A 134 -15.70 9.18 -3.92
C THR A 134 -17.16 9.25 -3.50
N ASN A 135 -17.47 9.06 -2.21
CA ASN A 135 -18.82 9.20 -1.69
C ASN A 135 -19.19 10.68 -1.53
N THR A 136 -20.48 10.96 -1.40
CA THR A 136 -21.03 12.31 -1.15
C THR A 136 -21.09 12.66 0.34
N VAL A 137 -20.72 11.73 1.23
CA VAL A 137 -20.66 11.91 2.69
C VAL A 137 -19.25 11.67 3.21
N PRO A 138 -18.88 12.24 4.37
CA PRO A 138 -17.60 11.94 5.01
C PRO A 138 -17.50 10.46 5.39
N VAL A 139 -16.31 9.88 5.21
CA VAL A 139 -16.02 8.47 5.53
C VAL A 139 -14.84 8.38 6.51
N LYS A 140 -15.04 7.61 7.59
CA LYS A 140 -13.98 7.37 8.58
C LYS A 140 -13.09 6.21 8.14
N VAL A 141 -11.78 6.41 8.23
CA VAL A 141 -10.74 5.40 7.97
C VAL A 141 -9.91 5.20 9.23
N TYR A 142 -9.68 3.94 9.60
CA TYR A 142 -8.99 3.55 10.82
C TYR A 142 -7.56 3.10 10.52
N GLY A 143 -6.60 3.62 11.30
CA GLY A 143 -5.22 3.16 11.29
C GLY A 143 -5.07 1.78 11.96
N ASN A 144 -3.99 1.08 11.63
CA ASN A 144 -3.66 -0.26 12.10
C ASN A 144 -4.68 -1.36 11.74
N GLU A 145 -5.65 -1.08 10.89
CA GLU A 145 -6.66 -1.99 10.40
C GLU A 145 -6.50 -2.27 8.89
N GLY A 146 -7.15 -3.35 8.40
CA GLY A 146 -7.06 -3.77 7.01
C GLY A 146 -7.62 -2.73 6.04
N ILE A 147 -6.84 -2.35 5.02
CA ILE A 147 -7.22 -1.35 4.02
C ILE A 147 -7.26 -1.90 2.60
N ALA A 148 -6.39 -2.85 2.28
CA ALA A 148 -6.24 -3.38 0.93
C ALA A 148 -5.78 -4.83 0.96
N GLN A 149 -6.10 -5.59 -0.09
CA GLN A 149 -5.69 -6.97 -0.28
C GLN A 149 -4.59 -7.07 -1.33
N CYS A 150 -3.49 -7.74 -0.98
CA CYS A 150 -2.39 -8.07 -1.86
C CYS A 150 -2.59 -9.48 -2.44
N LEU A 151 -2.56 -9.60 -3.76
CA LEU A 151 -2.59 -10.87 -4.49
C LEU A 151 -1.20 -11.14 -5.07
N PHE A 152 -0.61 -12.28 -4.72
CA PHE A 152 0.77 -12.65 -5.07
C PHE A 152 0.77 -13.62 -6.24
N TYR A 153 1.28 -13.17 -7.38
CA TYR A 153 1.39 -13.98 -8.59
C TYR A 153 2.82 -14.46 -8.79
N GLN A 154 3.01 -15.77 -8.76
CA GLN A 154 4.31 -16.38 -9.05
C GLN A 154 4.46 -16.62 -10.55
N GLY A 155 5.61 -16.22 -11.10
CA GLY A 155 6.04 -16.46 -12.46
C GLY A 155 7.53 -16.83 -12.53
N ASP A 156 8.09 -16.80 -13.71
CA ASP A 156 9.55 -16.90 -13.89
C ASP A 156 10.20 -15.57 -13.52
N ARG A 157 11.46 -15.64 -13.04
CA ARG A 157 12.24 -14.42 -12.76
C ARG A 157 12.41 -13.60 -14.05
N PRO A 158 12.11 -12.29 -14.02
CA PRO A 158 12.34 -11.42 -15.17
C PRO A 158 13.86 -11.25 -15.43
N THR A 159 14.23 -10.87 -16.63
CA THR A 159 15.63 -10.57 -16.97
C THR A 159 16.19 -9.42 -16.10
N ILE A 160 15.37 -8.43 -15.81
CA ILE A 160 15.71 -7.25 -15.00
C ILE A 160 14.62 -7.03 -13.97
N THR A 161 14.97 -7.05 -12.68
CA THR A 161 14.06 -6.77 -11.57
C THR A 161 13.99 -5.26 -11.27
N TYR A 162 13.07 -4.86 -10.38
CA TYR A 162 12.98 -3.48 -9.90
C TYR A 162 14.28 -3.03 -9.21
N ALA A 163 14.91 -3.92 -8.44
CA ALA A 163 16.20 -3.65 -7.80
C ALA A 163 17.33 -3.49 -8.82
N ASP A 164 17.40 -4.37 -9.84
CA ASP A 164 18.43 -4.34 -10.88
C ASP A 164 18.44 -3.00 -11.63
N ARG A 165 17.26 -2.43 -11.92
CA ARG A 165 17.13 -1.12 -12.59
C ARG A 165 17.18 0.09 -11.66
N ARG A 166 17.48 -0.12 -10.37
CA ARG A 166 17.52 0.95 -9.34
C ARG A 166 16.25 1.80 -9.32
N GLY A 167 15.09 1.12 -9.28
CA GLY A 167 13.80 1.78 -9.31
C GLY A 167 13.66 2.86 -8.23
N LYS A 168 13.12 4.01 -8.58
CA LYS A 168 13.12 5.24 -7.74
C LYS A 168 12.40 5.13 -6.38
N TYR A 169 11.61 4.09 -6.18
CA TYR A 169 10.89 3.84 -4.92
C TYR A 169 11.44 2.63 -4.16
N GLN A 170 12.65 2.17 -4.48
CA GLN A 170 13.30 1.06 -3.77
C GLN A 170 13.62 1.47 -2.33
N GLY A 171 13.32 0.59 -1.36
CA GLY A 171 13.61 0.78 0.05
C GLY A 171 12.86 1.91 0.73
N GLN A 172 11.70 2.33 0.19
CA GLN A 172 10.97 3.48 0.74
C GLN A 172 10.51 3.23 2.18
N GLN A 173 10.72 4.27 3.01
CA GLN A 173 10.31 4.32 4.40
C GLN A 173 9.24 5.41 4.56
N GLY A 174 8.19 5.14 5.34
CA GLY A 174 7.11 6.13 5.53
C GLY A 174 6.30 6.40 4.25
N VAL A 175 5.53 7.48 4.25
CA VAL A 175 4.79 7.96 3.08
C VAL A 175 5.75 8.67 2.15
N THR A 176 5.91 8.13 0.94
CA THR A 176 6.83 8.67 -0.06
C THR A 176 6.07 9.51 -1.09
N LEU A 177 6.52 10.76 -1.27
CA LEU A 177 5.98 11.67 -2.29
C LEU A 177 6.46 11.27 -3.70
N PRO A 178 5.77 11.72 -4.77
CA PRO A 178 6.24 11.54 -6.14
C PRO A 178 7.69 11.98 -6.30
N ARG A 179 8.50 11.13 -6.96
CA ARG A 179 9.91 11.42 -7.27
C ARG A 179 10.07 11.51 -8.77
N SER A 180 10.78 12.53 -9.27
CA SER A 180 11.32 12.51 -10.63
C SER A 180 12.36 11.41 -10.72
N GLY A 181 12.43 10.69 -11.85
CA GLY A 181 13.59 9.87 -12.19
C GLY A 181 14.79 10.79 -12.48
N GLU A 182 15.98 10.38 -12.06
CA GLU A 182 17.24 10.95 -12.55
C GLU A 182 17.49 10.52 -13.99
#